data_2d864d9a0f72d0863e0b7d608f4c99c2
#
_entry.id   2d864d9a0f72d0863e0b7d608f4c99c2
#
_cell.length_a   1.000
_cell.length_b   1.000
_cell.length_c   1.000
_cell.angle_alpha   90.00
_cell.angle_beta   90.00
_cell.angle_gamma   90.00
#
_symmetry.space_group_name_H-M   'P 1'
#
loop_
_entity.id
_entity.type
_entity.pdbx_description
1 polymer ?
#
loop_
_entity_poly.entity_id
_entity_poly.type
_entity_poly.pdbx_seq_one_letter_code
_entity_poly.pdbx_strand_id
1 'polypeptide(L)'
;LLSSAASDVYKRQGADPVSRVVQKREAPDPATFVGKGKASEIQEESDQADADTVVFDDELSPAQQFNLEKILKRSALDRTAVILDIFAQNATTLEGKAQVELAQLKYRLPRLRGRGNQLSQQGGGIGTRGPGETQLEVDRRRIQRRLAKLEKDLTGLRRTRKNQRKSRRRSRFHTVAIVGYTNAGKSTLLNRLTGAGVMVEDRLFATLDATTRRLQLPGGETVLMTDTVGFIQKLPTDLVEAFKSTLEEVG
;
A
#
# COMPACT_ATOMS: atom_id res chain seq x y z
N LEU A 1 -1.99 10.17 16.91
CA LEU A 1 -3.12 11.07 16.62
C LEU A 1 -3.72 10.64 15.29
N LEU A 2 -4.72 9.75 15.31
CA LEU A 2 -5.62 9.63 14.17
C LEU A 2 -6.35 10.98 14.06
N SER A 3 -6.07 11.76 13.02
CA SER A 3 -6.91 12.88 12.64
C SER A 3 -8.30 12.33 12.26
N SER A 4 -9.34 13.15 12.31
CA SER A 4 -10.67 12.78 11.78
C SER A 4 -10.57 12.23 10.35
N ALA A 5 -9.60 12.72 9.58
CA ALA A 5 -9.26 12.24 8.25
C ALA A 5 -8.88 10.74 8.18
N ALA A 6 -8.22 10.18 9.20
CA ALA A 6 -7.86 8.75 9.17
C ALA A 6 -9.10 7.85 9.33
N SER A 7 -10.05 8.22 10.20
CA SER A 7 -11.33 7.49 10.33
C SER A 7 -12.11 7.47 9.00
N ASP A 8 -12.13 8.61 8.28
CA ASP A 8 -12.80 8.70 6.98
C ASP A 8 -12.11 7.84 5.90
N VAL A 9 -10.78 7.64 6.02
CA VAL A 9 -10.03 6.75 5.13
C VAL A 9 -10.54 5.31 5.23
N TYR A 10 -10.69 4.82 6.47
CA TYR A 10 -11.12 3.45 6.71
C TYR A 10 -12.58 3.23 6.32
N LYS A 11 -13.49 4.17 6.62
CA LYS A 11 -14.89 4.13 6.20
C LYS A 11 -15.04 4.02 4.68
N ARG A 12 -14.24 4.78 3.93
CA ARG A 12 -14.26 4.75 2.46
C ARG A 12 -13.71 3.46 1.87
N GLN A 13 -13.02 2.63 2.67
CA GLN A 13 -12.55 1.29 2.28
C GLN A 13 -13.53 0.18 2.68
N GLY A 14 -14.72 0.52 3.16
CA GLY A 14 -15.73 -0.45 3.59
C GLY A 14 -15.51 -0.99 5.00
N ALA A 15 -14.55 -0.43 5.77
CA ALA A 15 -14.42 -0.72 7.18
C ALA A 15 -15.28 0.23 8.01
N ASP A 16 -15.97 -0.29 9.01
CA ASP A 16 -16.71 0.53 9.97
C ASP A 16 -15.89 0.70 11.26
N PRO A 17 -15.34 1.91 11.53
CA PRO A 17 -14.57 2.15 12.75
C PRO A 17 -15.51 2.23 13.95
N VAL A 18 -15.50 1.20 14.77
CA VAL A 18 -16.37 1.04 15.95
C VAL A 18 -15.80 1.68 17.21
N SER A 19 -14.47 1.83 17.30
CA SER A 19 -13.79 2.47 18.43
C SER A 19 -12.47 3.13 18.03
N ARG A 20 -11.97 4.02 18.90
CA ARG A 20 -10.72 4.72 18.69
C ARG A 20 -9.93 4.90 19.99
N VAL A 21 -8.74 4.34 20.04
CA VAL A 21 -7.80 4.46 21.16
C VAL A 21 -6.65 5.39 20.79
N VAL A 22 -6.31 6.32 21.68
CA VAL A 22 -5.19 7.25 21.49
C VAL A 22 -4.19 7.08 22.62
N GLN A 23 -2.92 7.01 22.26
CA GLN A 23 -1.82 7.00 23.23
C GLN A 23 -0.79 8.06 22.87
N LYS A 24 -0.35 8.83 23.87
CA LYS A 24 0.82 9.71 23.78
C LYS A 24 2.02 8.98 24.37
N ARG A 25 3.08 8.85 23.61
CA ARG A 25 4.31 8.20 24.03
C ARG A 25 5.51 8.84 23.33
N GLU A 26 6.64 8.97 24.00
CA GLU A 26 7.87 9.53 23.42
C GLU A 26 8.49 8.60 22.38
N ALA A 27 8.47 7.28 22.64
CA ALA A 27 8.97 6.27 21.72
C ALA A 27 8.07 5.03 21.73
N PRO A 28 7.92 4.34 20.57
CA PRO A 28 7.17 3.09 20.49
C PRO A 28 7.85 1.99 21.31
N ASP A 29 7.04 1.09 21.86
CA ASP A 29 7.55 -0.10 22.57
C ASP A 29 8.17 -1.07 21.56
N PRO A 30 9.39 -1.59 21.82
CA PRO A 30 10.07 -2.49 20.89
C PRO A 30 9.31 -3.80 20.63
N ALA A 31 8.56 -4.30 21.63
CA ALA A 31 7.88 -5.59 21.54
C ALA A 31 6.44 -5.49 21.03
N THR A 32 5.69 -4.46 21.43
CA THR A 32 4.24 -4.36 21.18
C THR A 32 3.81 -3.00 20.66
N PHE A 33 4.73 -2.13 20.26
CA PHE A 33 4.48 -0.77 19.79
C PHE A 33 3.83 0.13 20.86
N VAL A 34 2.68 -0.25 21.40
CA VAL A 34 1.92 0.51 22.43
C VAL A 34 2.27 0.14 23.87
N GLY A 35 3.05 -0.92 24.10
CA GLY A 35 3.31 -1.48 25.43
C GLY A 35 2.21 -2.47 25.85
N LYS A 36 2.60 -3.43 26.72
CA LYS A 36 1.73 -4.57 27.09
C LYS A 36 0.40 -4.12 27.74
N GLY A 37 0.45 -3.20 28.70
CA GLY A 37 -0.76 -2.72 29.40
C GLY A 37 -1.76 -2.09 28.44
N LYS A 38 -1.28 -1.21 27.54
CA LYS A 38 -2.15 -0.59 26.53
C LYS A 38 -2.66 -1.59 25.50
N ALA A 39 -1.86 -2.59 25.15
CA ALA A 39 -2.31 -3.68 24.27
C ALA A 39 -3.45 -4.50 24.91
N SER A 40 -3.41 -4.74 26.23
CA SER A 40 -4.52 -5.42 26.94
C SER A 40 -5.79 -4.54 27.00
N GLU A 41 -5.64 -3.24 27.24
CA GLU A 41 -6.75 -2.29 27.19
C GLU A 41 -7.41 -2.27 25.80
N ILE A 42 -6.60 -2.24 24.71
CA ILE A 42 -7.09 -2.32 23.34
C ILE A 42 -7.80 -3.65 23.08
N GLN A 43 -7.33 -4.75 23.65
CA GLN A 43 -7.99 -6.05 23.56
C GLN A 43 -9.39 -5.98 24.17
N GLU A 44 -9.49 -5.52 25.43
CA GLU A 44 -10.77 -5.40 26.15
C GLU A 44 -11.77 -4.49 25.39
N GLU A 45 -11.31 -3.33 24.92
CA GLU A 45 -12.13 -2.40 24.15
C GLU A 45 -12.58 -3.02 22.80
N SER A 46 -11.69 -3.73 22.13
CA SER A 46 -12.02 -4.39 20.88
C SER A 46 -12.97 -5.59 21.06
N ASP A 47 -12.92 -6.26 22.23
CA ASP A 47 -13.86 -7.31 22.59
C ASP A 47 -15.26 -6.72 22.90
N GLN A 48 -15.33 -5.59 23.61
CA GLN A 48 -16.58 -4.88 23.91
C GLN A 48 -17.24 -4.31 22.65
N ALA A 49 -16.44 -3.84 21.70
CA ALA A 49 -16.91 -3.28 20.42
C ALA A 49 -17.18 -4.33 19.34
N ASP A 50 -16.97 -5.62 19.63
CA ASP A 50 -17.05 -6.74 18.66
C ASP A 50 -16.28 -6.46 17.37
N ALA A 51 -15.07 -5.89 17.51
CA ALA A 51 -14.25 -5.51 16.37
C ALA A 51 -13.50 -6.73 15.80
N ASP A 52 -13.50 -6.92 14.50
CA ASP A 52 -12.77 -8.02 13.82
C ASP A 52 -11.27 -7.77 13.75
N THR A 53 -10.85 -6.51 13.69
CA THR A 53 -9.48 -6.09 13.37
C THR A 53 -9.11 -4.83 14.12
N VAL A 54 -7.86 -4.73 14.55
CA VAL A 54 -7.28 -3.52 15.12
C VAL A 54 -6.30 -2.90 14.12
N VAL A 55 -6.46 -1.62 13.83
CA VAL A 55 -5.61 -0.89 12.89
C VAL A 55 -4.74 0.11 13.62
N PHE A 56 -3.44 0.06 13.37
CA PHE A 56 -2.44 0.98 13.91
C PHE A 56 -2.08 2.03 12.86
N ASP A 57 -2.16 3.32 13.22
CA ASP A 57 -1.86 4.44 12.29
C ASP A 57 -0.36 4.75 12.15
N ASP A 58 0.48 3.80 12.45
CA ASP A 58 1.91 3.82 12.22
C ASP A 58 2.37 2.46 11.68
N GLU A 59 3.63 2.37 11.27
CA GLU A 59 4.22 1.13 10.76
C GLU A 59 4.60 0.21 11.91
N LEU A 60 4.22 -1.06 11.82
CA LEU A 60 4.58 -2.10 12.76
C LEU A 60 5.73 -2.96 12.21
N SER A 61 6.72 -3.25 13.05
CA SER A 61 7.66 -4.31 12.71
C SER A 61 6.95 -5.67 12.69
N PRO A 62 7.47 -6.66 11.94
CA PRO A 62 6.89 -8.01 11.93
C PRO A 62 6.78 -8.65 13.33
N ALA A 63 7.74 -8.36 14.22
CA ALA A 63 7.72 -8.84 15.60
C ALA A 63 6.64 -8.17 16.44
N GLN A 64 6.47 -6.84 16.31
CA GLN A 64 5.41 -6.10 17.00
C GLN A 64 4.04 -6.57 16.56
N GLN A 65 3.81 -6.71 15.25
CA GLN A 65 2.54 -7.22 14.73
C GLN A 65 2.22 -8.60 15.28
N PHE A 66 3.18 -9.53 15.25
CA PHE A 66 2.99 -10.88 15.76
C PHE A 66 2.67 -10.91 17.27
N ASN A 67 3.36 -10.10 18.08
CA ASN A 67 3.11 -10.00 19.51
C ASN A 67 1.75 -9.36 19.81
N LEU A 68 1.35 -8.35 19.04
CA LEU A 68 0.03 -7.72 19.14
C LEU A 68 -1.08 -8.71 18.79
N GLU A 69 -0.98 -9.44 17.68
CA GLU A 69 -1.96 -10.46 17.29
C GLU A 69 -2.15 -11.54 18.36
N LYS A 70 -1.07 -11.91 19.08
CA LYS A 70 -1.16 -12.83 20.21
C LYS A 70 -1.92 -12.27 21.41
N ILE A 71 -1.73 -10.99 21.72
CA ILE A 71 -2.42 -10.32 22.84
C ILE A 71 -3.86 -10.05 22.45
N LEU A 72 -4.08 -9.43 21.29
CA LEU A 72 -5.39 -9.00 20.81
C LEU A 72 -6.30 -10.17 20.40
N LYS A 73 -5.73 -11.36 20.11
CA LYS A 73 -6.43 -12.55 19.58
C LYS A 73 -7.20 -12.28 18.28
N ARG A 74 -6.80 -11.25 17.55
CA ARG A 74 -7.38 -10.81 16.28
C ARG A 74 -6.31 -10.17 15.40
N SER A 75 -6.66 -9.89 14.15
CA SER A 75 -5.71 -9.29 13.19
C SER A 75 -5.28 -7.90 13.64
N ALA A 76 -3.99 -7.65 13.60
CA ALA A 76 -3.40 -6.33 13.77
C ALA A 76 -2.86 -5.85 12.41
N LEU A 77 -3.45 -4.80 11.86
CA LEU A 77 -3.01 -4.17 10.62
C LEU A 77 -2.27 -2.89 10.93
N ASP A 78 -1.26 -2.59 10.16
CA ASP A 78 -0.58 -1.31 10.22
C ASP A 78 -1.01 -0.40 9.05
N ARG A 79 -0.59 0.85 9.10
CA ARG A 79 -0.86 1.84 8.06
C ARG A 79 -0.40 1.37 6.68
N THR A 80 0.76 0.69 6.60
CA THR A 80 1.33 0.16 5.35
C THR A 80 0.43 -0.90 4.73
N ALA A 81 -0.10 -1.82 5.53
CA ALA A 81 -1.03 -2.85 5.05
C ALA A 81 -2.28 -2.23 4.42
N VAL A 82 -2.86 -1.22 5.09
CA VAL A 82 -4.07 -0.53 4.60
C VAL A 82 -3.79 0.24 3.31
N ILE A 83 -2.68 0.96 3.22
CA ILE A 83 -2.30 1.68 1.99
C ILE A 83 -2.09 0.70 0.83
N LEU A 84 -1.43 -0.44 1.06
CA LEU A 84 -1.23 -1.48 0.06
C LEU A 84 -2.55 -2.08 -0.43
N ASP A 85 -3.54 -2.21 0.45
CA ASP A 85 -4.87 -2.69 0.07
C ASP A 85 -5.61 -1.68 -0.80
N ILE A 86 -5.57 -0.40 -0.42
CA ILE A 86 -6.11 0.70 -1.24
C ILE A 86 -5.49 0.69 -2.65
N PHE A 87 -4.17 0.51 -2.72
CA PHE A 87 -3.48 0.46 -4.00
C PHE A 87 -3.87 -0.76 -4.83
N ALA A 88 -4.09 -1.91 -4.19
CA ALA A 88 -4.55 -3.12 -4.89
C ALA A 88 -5.94 -2.93 -5.52
N GLN A 89 -6.82 -2.20 -4.85
CA GLN A 89 -8.14 -1.87 -5.38
C GLN A 89 -8.10 -0.87 -6.53
N ASN A 90 -7.16 0.10 -6.49
CA ASN A 90 -7.10 1.20 -7.46
C ASN A 90 -6.16 0.92 -8.64
N ALA A 91 -5.33 -0.12 -8.60
CA ALA A 91 -4.44 -0.48 -9.70
C ALA A 91 -5.23 -0.99 -10.91
N THR A 92 -5.19 -0.27 -12.02
CA THR A 92 -5.89 -0.62 -13.25
C THR A 92 -4.98 -1.21 -14.30
N THR A 93 -3.76 -0.70 -14.44
CA THR A 93 -2.78 -1.17 -15.42
C THR A 93 -2.07 -2.46 -14.99
N LEU A 94 -1.59 -3.22 -15.96
CA LEU A 94 -0.77 -4.42 -15.68
C LEU A 94 0.50 -4.08 -14.88
N GLU A 95 1.09 -2.93 -15.16
CA GLU A 95 2.27 -2.47 -14.43
C GLU A 95 1.93 -2.06 -13.00
N GLY A 96 0.87 -1.26 -12.80
CA GLY A 96 0.38 -0.88 -11.48
C GLY A 96 0.04 -2.10 -10.62
N LYS A 97 -0.69 -3.07 -11.18
CA LYS A 97 -1.01 -4.34 -10.51
C LYS A 97 0.25 -5.12 -10.12
N ALA A 98 1.23 -5.23 -11.04
CA ALA A 98 2.48 -5.93 -10.75
C ALA A 98 3.31 -5.22 -9.68
N GLN A 99 3.33 -3.87 -9.67
CA GLN A 99 4.02 -3.08 -8.65
C GLN A 99 3.38 -3.24 -7.27
N VAL A 100 2.07 -3.18 -7.19
CA VAL A 100 1.33 -3.36 -5.94
C VAL A 100 1.50 -4.78 -5.42
N GLU A 101 1.38 -5.80 -6.28
CA GLU A 101 1.62 -7.20 -5.89
C GLU A 101 3.05 -7.40 -5.36
N LEU A 102 4.04 -6.81 -6.02
CA LEU A 102 5.44 -6.85 -5.58
C LEU A 102 5.58 -6.25 -4.17
N ALA A 103 5.02 -5.07 -3.94
CA ALA A 103 5.06 -4.40 -2.64
C ALA A 103 4.33 -5.20 -1.55
N GLN A 104 3.15 -5.75 -1.85
CA GLN A 104 2.41 -6.63 -0.92
C GLN A 104 3.20 -7.88 -0.55
N LEU A 105 3.86 -8.52 -1.50
CA LEU A 105 4.67 -9.72 -1.24
C LEU A 105 5.93 -9.38 -0.43
N LYS A 106 6.60 -8.25 -0.71
CA LYS A 106 7.73 -7.76 0.10
C LYS A 106 7.30 -7.47 1.54
N TYR A 107 6.15 -6.84 1.73
CA TYR A 107 5.58 -6.56 3.05
C TYR A 107 5.20 -7.85 3.80
N ARG A 108 4.60 -8.83 3.13
CA ARG A 108 4.14 -10.09 3.73
C ARG A 108 5.28 -11.06 4.06
N LEU A 109 6.33 -11.10 3.24
CA LEU A 109 7.41 -12.10 3.36
C LEU A 109 8.07 -12.15 4.75
N PRO A 110 8.50 -11.03 5.38
CA PRO A 110 9.04 -11.04 6.73
C PRO A 110 8.01 -11.40 7.81
N ARG A 111 6.72 -11.14 7.54
CA ARG A 111 5.59 -11.38 8.47
C ARG A 111 5.10 -12.82 8.48
N LEU A 112 5.55 -13.66 7.55
CA LEU A 112 5.29 -15.11 7.58
C LEU A 112 6.05 -15.84 8.69
N ARG A 113 7.13 -15.29 9.18
CA ARG A 113 8.03 -15.94 10.16
C ARG A 113 7.45 -16.15 11.56
N GLY A 114 6.24 -15.84 11.85
CA GLY A 114 5.66 -16.08 13.20
C GLY A 114 4.52 -17.10 13.22
N ARG A 115 3.97 -17.42 12.07
CA ARG A 115 2.75 -18.27 11.97
C ARG A 115 3.04 -19.77 11.88
N GLY A 116 4.28 -20.19 11.66
CA GLY A 116 4.63 -21.61 11.47
C GLY A 116 4.37 -22.50 12.68
N ASN A 117 4.53 -21.99 13.90
CA ASN A 117 4.30 -22.76 15.12
C ASN A 117 2.81 -22.99 15.45
N GLN A 118 1.91 -22.14 14.95
CA GLN A 118 0.47 -22.32 15.16
C GLN A 118 -0.14 -23.35 14.22
N LEU A 119 0.38 -23.44 12.99
CA LEU A 119 -0.06 -24.44 12.00
C LEU A 119 0.50 -25.84 12.25
N SER A 120 1.65 -25.95 12.91
CA SER A 120 2.23 -27.26 13.25
C SER A 120 1.63 -27.90 14.52
N GLN A 121 0.98 -27.13 15.38
CA GLN A 121 0.29 -27.67 16.57
C GLN A 121 -1.07 -28.33 16.26
N GLN A 122 -1.68 -28.04 15.13
CA GLN A 122 -2.93 -28.72 14.70
C GLN A 122 -2.70 -30.06 14.01
N GLY A 123 -1.45 -30.46 13.79
CA GLY A 123 -1.06 -31.71 13.16
C GLY A 123 -0.39 -32.69 14.13
N GLY A 124 -0.89 -32.86 15.32
CA GLY A 124 -0.41 -33.83 16.30
C GLY A 124 -0.66 -35.28 15.87
N GLY A 125 0.18 -35.84 15.03
CA GLY A 125 0.30 -37.24 14.72
C GLY A 125 1.76 -37.65 14.80
N ILE A 126 2.12 -38.54 15.73
CA ILE A 126 3.40 -39.26 15.76
C ILE A 126 3.43 -40.15 14.51
N GLY A 127 4.20 -39.79 13.54
CA GLY A 127 4.45 -40.65 12.38
C GLY A 127 4.43 -39.92 11.05
N THR A 128 5.56 -39.96 10.38
CA THR A 128 5.74 -39.67 8.96
C THR A 128 5.77 -38.19 8.53
N ARG A 129 6.73 -37.43 9.05
CA ARG A 129 7.40 -36.44 8.20
C ARG A 129 8.89 -36.73 8.26
N GLY A 130 9.39 -37.31 7.20
CA GLY A 130 10.80 -37.31 6.87
C GLY A 130 11.34 -35.89 6.80
N PRO A 131 12.63 -35.64 6.51
CA PRO A 131 13.26 -34.30 6.41
C PRO A 131 12.67 -33.52 5.23
N GLY A 132 11.32 -33.35 5.23
CA GLY A 132 10.57 -32.57 4.26
C GLY A 132 10.45 -31.13 4.74
N GLU A 133 10.55 -30.20 3.83
CA GLU A 133 10.34 -28.77 4.05
C GLU A 133 9.03 -28.53 4.79
N THR A 134 9.08 -27.63 5.77
CA THR A 134 7.85 -27.19 6.45
C THR A 134 6.97 -26.44 5.44
N GLN A 135 5.65 -26.50 5.61
CA GLN A 135 4.71 -25.75 4.76
C GLN A 135 5.11 -24.28 4.63
N LEU A 136 5.65 -23.71 5.71
CA LEU A 136 6.14 -22.35 5.74
C LEU A 136 7.32 -22.11 4.76
N GLU A 137 8.24 -23.07 4.65
CA GLU A 137 9.39 -22.97 3.73
C GLU A 137 8.94 -23.08 2.28
N VAL A 138 7.98 -23.95 2.00
CA VAL A 138 7.35 -24.07 0.66
C VAL A 138 6.67 -22.75 0.27
N ASP A 139 5.87 -22.17 1.16
CA ASP A 139 5.18 -20.90 0.92
C ASP A 139 6.15 -19.74 0.75
N ARG A 140 7.21 -19.69 1.58
CA ARG A 140 8.28 -18.69 1.44
C ARG A 140 8.98 -18.80 0.08
N ARG A 141 9.33 -20.01 -0.35
CA ARG A 141 9.96 -20.26 -1.65
C ARG A 141 9.03 -19.86 -2.80
N ARG A 142 7.74 -20.14 -2.67
CA ARG A 142 6.74 -19.75 -3.66
C ARG A 142 6.65 -18.23 -3.80
N ILE A 143 6.62 -17.50 -2.68
CA ILE A 143 6.62 -16.03 -2.68
C ILE A 143 7.92 -15.49 -3.27
N GLN A 144 9.08 -16.03 -2.91
CA GLN A 144 10.36 -15.58 -3.47
C GLN A 144 10.43 -15.77 -4.98
N ARG A 145 9.93 -16.91 -5.51
CA ARG A 145 9.83 -17.13 -6.95
C ARG A 145 8.91 -16.12 -7.64
N ARG A 146 7.79 -15.81 -6.98
CA ARG A 146 6.85 -14.82 -7.49
C ARG A 146 7.44 -13.41 -7.51
N LEU A 147 8.16 -13.02 -6.45
CA LEU A 147 8.91 -11.76 -6.37
C LEU A 147 9.89 -11.62 -7.53
N ALA A 148 10.76 -12.64 -7.72
CA ALA A 148 11.76 -12.62 -8.80
C ALA A 148 11.10 -12.50 -10.20
N LYS A 149 9.97 -13.18 -10.42
CA LYS A 149 9.22 -13.07 -11.66
C LYS A 149 8.67 -11.66 -11.87
N LEU A 150 8.02 -11.08 -10.85
CA LEU A 150 7.46 -9.73 -10.92
C LEU A 150 8.55 -8.67 -11.16
N GLU A 151 9.69 -8.76 -10.50
CA GLU A 151 10.83 -7.86 -10.71
C GLU A 151 11.35 -7.92 -12.15
N LYS A 152 11.44 -9.12 -12.72
CA LYS A 152 11.81 -9.31 -14.13
C LYS A 152 10.79 -8.69 -15.08
N ASP A 153 9.51 -8.94 -14.84
CA ASP A 153 8.41 -8.43 -15.67
C ASP A 153 8.38 -6.89 -15.63
N LEU A 154 8.51 -6.29 -14.43
CA LEU A 154 8.59 -4.84 -14.25
C LEU A 154 9.81 -4.22 -14.93
N THR A 155 10.95 -4.91 -14.93
CA THR A 155 12.15 -4.44 -15.64
C THR A 155 11.89 -4.37 -17.16
N GLY A 156 11.20 -5.35 -17.72
CA GLY A 156 10.76 -5.35 -19.10
C GLY A 156 9.83 -4.18 -19.44
N LEU A 157 8.82 -3.95 -18.60
CA LEU A 157 7.86 -2.86 -18.75
C LEU A 157 8.53 -1.48 -18.67
N ARG A 158 9.46 -1.29 -17.72
CA ARG A 158 10.26 -0.04 -17.60
C ARG A 158 11.06 0.25 -18.87
N ARG A 159 11.65 -0.77 -19.49
CA ARG A 159 12.39 -0.62 -20.77
C ARG A 159 11.47 -0.14 -21.89
N THR A 160 10.29 -0.70 -22.00
CA THR A 160 9.28 -0.30 -22.98
C THR A 160 8.84 1.15 -22.77
N ARG A 161 8.54 1.55 -21.52
CA ARG A 161 8.21 2.94 -21.17
C ARG A 161 9.34 3.91 -21.50
N LYS A 162 10.60 3.55 -21.17
CA LYS A 162 11.75 4.39 -21.50
C LYS A 162 11.84 4.69 -23.00
N ASN A 163 11.54 3.70 -23.84
CA ASN A 163 11.51 3.88 -25.29
C ASN A 163 10.36 4.78 -25.74
N GLN A 164 9.17 4.63 -25.16
CA GLN A 164 8.02 5.51 -25.42
C GLN A 164 8.28 6.95 -24.97
N ARG A 165 8.95 7.16 -23.82
CA ARG A 165 9.35 8.48 -23.36
C ARG A 165 10.38 9.14 -24.29
N LYS A 166 11.36 8.40 -24.80
CA LYS A 166 12.30 8.91 -25.81
C LYS A 166 11.58 9.41 -27.05
N SER A 167 10.52 8.72 -27.48
CA SER A 167 9.69 9.15 -28.59
C SER A 167 8.93 10.44 -28.26
N ARG A 168 8.36 10.56 -27.05
CA ARG A 168 7.67 11.79 -26.58
C ARG A 168 8.61 12.97 -26.42
N ARG A 169 9.84 12.77 -25.92
CA ARG A 169 10.87 13.83 -25.82
C ARG A 169 11.32 14.37 -27.19
N ARG A 170 11.20 13.58 -28.25
CA ARG A 170 11.43 14.03 -29.63
C ARG A 170 10.25 14.83 -30.20
N SER A 171 9.06 14.69 -29.65
CA SER A 171 7.93 15.54 -29.96
C SER A 171 8.12 16.89 -29.25
N ARG A 172 7.79 17.99 -29.94
CA ARG A 172 7.94 19.38 -29.46
C ARG A 172 6.95 19.75 -28.33
N PHE A 173 6.36 18.77 -27.63
CA PHE A 173 5.38 19.06 -26.58
C PHE A 173 6.08 19.16 -25.21
N HIS A 174 5.81 20.25 -24.52
CA HIS A 174 6.18 20.41 -23.12
C HIS A 174 5.30 19.49 -22.25
N THR A 175 5.92 18.87 -21.23
CA THR A 175 5.21 18.02 -20.28
C THR A 175 5.11 18.72 -18.93
N VAL A 176 3.89 18.77 -18.39
CA VAL A 176 3.59 19.35 -17.07
C VAL A 176 3.01 18.25 -16.18
N ALA A 177 3.64 17.97 -15.04
CA ALA A 177 3.14 17.03 -14.05
C ALA A 177 2.37 17.76 -12.95
N ILE A 178 1.20 17.23 -12.59
CA ILE A 178 0.39 17.72 -11.47
C ILE A 178 0.79 16.93 -10.22
N VAL A 179 1.34 17.62 -9.22
CA VAL A 179 1.88 17.00 -8.00
C VAL A 179 1.17 17.59 -6.79
N GLY A 180 0.93 16.78 -5.76
CA GLY A 180 0.30 17.22 -4.52
C GLY A 180 -0.20 16.06 -3.67
N TYR A 181 -0.77 16.37 -2.51
CA TYR A 181 -1.30 15.36 -1.61
C TYR A 181 -2.46 14.58 -2.24
N THR A 182 -2.67 13.36 -1.73
CA THR A 182 -3.86 12.59 -2.10
C THR A 182 -5.12 13.36 -1.72
N ASN A 183 -6.15 13.23 -2.56
CA ASN A 183 -7.43 13.95 -2.43
C ASN A 183 -7.31 15.50 -2.44
N ALA A 184 -6.24 16.06 -3.01
CA ALA A 184 -6.05 17.51 -3.18
C ALA A 184 -6.67 18.08 -4.48
N GLY A 185 -7.49 17.31 -5.18
CA GLY A 185 -8.16 17.74 -6.40
C GLY A 185 -7.32 17.70 -7.68
N LYS A 186 -6.18 16.97 -7.72
CA LYS A 186 -5.31 16.88 -8.90
C LYS A 186 -6.02 16.38 -10.15
N SER A 187 -6.72 15.26 -10.04
CA SER A 187 -7.49 14.66 -11.15
C SER A 187 -8.67 15.53 -11.56
N THR A 188 -9.29 16.22 -10.59
CA THR A 188 -10.35 17.21 -10.86
C THR A 188 -9.80 18.37 -11.68
N LEU A 189 -8.61 18.89 -11.31
CA LEU A 189 -7.93 19.95 -12.04
C LEU A 189 -7.59 19.51 -13.47
N LEU A 190 -7.02 18.31 -13.65
CA LEU A 190 -6.73 17.76 -14.97
C LEU A 190 -7.98 17.70 -15.82
N ASN A 191 -9.10 17.18 -15.30
CA ASN A 191 -10.37 17.10 -16.01
C ASN A 191 -10.90 18.47 -16.39
N ARG A 192 -10.85 19.43 -15.48
CA ARG A 192 -11.34 20.80 -15.73
C ARG A 192 -10.56 21.48 -16.84
N LEU A 193 -9.25 21.28 -16.90
CA LEU A 193 -8.38 21.90 -17.88
C LEU A 193 -8.43 21.21 -19.25
N THR A 194 -8.57 19.89 -19.28
CA THR A 194 -8.46 19.12 -20.54
C THR A 194 -9.80 18.69 -21.11
N GLY A 195 -10.92 18.91 -20.41
CA GLY A 195 -12.24 18.40 -20.79
C GLY A 195 -12.31 16.86 -20.79
N ALA A 196 -11.29 16.18 -20.27
CA ALA A 196 -11.25 14.73 -20.22
C ALA A 196 -12.16 14.24 -19.10
N GLY A 197 -13.11 13.35 -19.39
CA GLY A 197 -13.98 12.70 -18.40
C GLY A 197 -13.25 11.61 -17.60
N VAL A 198 -12.09 11.92 -17.02
CA VAL A 198 -11.42 10.98 -16.11
C VAL A 198 -12.29 10.83 -14.87
N MET A 199 -12.54 9.60 -14.46
CA MET A 199 -13.33 9.32 -13.26
C MET A 199 -12.67 10.00 -12.06
N VAL A 200 -13.36 10.97 -11.47
CA VAL A 200 -12.95 11.64 -10.23
C VAL A 200 -13.76 11.02 -9.12
N GLU A 201 -13.10 10.26 -8.28
CA GLU A 201 -13.70 9.72 -7.07
C GLU A 201 -13.14 10.44 -5.86
N ASP A 202 -13.99 10.73 -4.89
CA ASP A 202 -13.59 11.28 -3.59
C ASP A 202 -12.98 10.15 -2.74
N ARG A 203 -11.89 9.56 -3.25
CA ARG A 203 -11.14 8.48 -2.61
C ARG A 203 -9.67 8.82 -2.52
N LEU A 204 -9.02 8.31 -1.47
CA LEU A 204 -7.56 8.40 -1.37
C LEU A 204 -6.93 7.54 -2.48
N PHE A 205 -5.88 8.07 -3.10
CA PHE A 205 -5.15 7.40 -4.16
C PHE A 205 -6.05 6.93 -5.33
N ALA A 206 -7.08 7.73 -5.66
CA ALA A 206 -7.95 7.47 -6.81
C ALA A 206 -7.14 7.31 -8.11
N THR A 207 -6.04 8.04 -8.25
CA THR A 207 -5.07 7.90 -9.34
C THR A 207 -3.83 7.18 -8.82
N LEU A 208 -3.63 5.92 -9.22
CA LEU A 208 -2.40 5.15 -8.98
C LEU A 208 -1.51 5.14 -10.22
N ASP A 209 -2.12 4.97 -11.38
CA ASP A 209 -1.46 4.97 -12.68
C ASP A 209 -1.43 6.39 -13.27
N ALA A 210 -0.24 6.86 -13.69
CA ALA A 210 -0.11 8.18 -14.28
C ALA A 210 -0.95 8.32 -15.55
N THR A 211 -1.81 9.32 -15.60
CA THR A 211 -2.68 9.61 -16.75
C THR A 211 -2.22 10.88 -17.43
N THR A 212 -1.80 10.78 -18.71
CA THR A 212 -1.35 11.93 -19.51
C THR A 212 -2.44 12.36 -20.49
N ARG A 213 -2.72 13.67 -20.56
CA ARG A 213 -3.69 14.28 -21.46
C ARG A 213 -3.06 15.47 -22.20
N ARG A 214 -3.59 15.77 -23.38
CA ARG A 214 -3.20 16.96 -24.15
C ARG A 214 -4.06 18.14 -23.72
N LEU A 215 -3.40 19.28 -23.53
CA LEU A 215 -4.05 20.56 -23.28
C LEU A 215 -3.58 21.55 -24.34
N GLN A 216 -4.52 22.19 -25.04
CA GLN A 216 -4.23 23.34 -25.90
C GLN A 216 -4.29 24.62 -25.06
N LEU A 217 -3.20 25.38 -25.08
CA LEU A 217 -3.13 26.68 -24.44
C LEU A 217 -3.77 27.77 -25.34
N PRO A 218 -4.21 28.90 -24.77
CA PRO A 218 -4.82 29.99 -25.54
C PRO A 218 -3.91 30.52 -26.66
N GLY A 219 -2.60 30.36 -26.58
CA GLY A 219 -1.64 30.73 -27.63
C GLY A 219 -1.48 29.70 -28.77
N GLY A 220 -2.28 28.64 -28.79
CA GLY A 220 -2.20 27.57 -29.81
C GLY A 220 -1.15 26.50 -29.51
N GLU A 221 -0.33 26.66 -28.48
CA GLU A 221 0.63 25.66 -28.04
C GLU A 221 -0.07 24.47 -27.39
N THR A 222 0.47 23.27 -27.64
CA THR A 222 -0.02 22.04 -27.02
C THR A 222 0.96 21.57 -25.94
N VAL A 223 0.45 21.33 -24.73
CA VAL A 223 1.21 20.74 -23.63
C VAL A 223 0.61 19.38 -23.25
N LEU A 224 1.46 18.50 -22.71
CA LEU A 224 1.04 17.23 -22.12
C LEU A 224 0.92 17.41 -20.62
N MET A 225 -0.28 17.26 -20.08
CA MET A 225 -0.51 17.29 -18.64
C MET A 225 -0.63 15.85 -18.10
N THR A 226 0.11 15.56 -17.04
CA THR A 226 0.14 14.24 -16.40
C THR A 226 -0.34 14.36 -14.97
N ASP A 227 -1.41 13.62 -14.63
CA ASP A 227 -1.82 13.39 -13.24
C ASP A 227 -0.94 12.32 -12.62
N THR A 228 -0.52 12.52 -11.39
CA THR A 228 0.36 11.61 -10.66
C THR A 228 -0.31 11.08 -9.39
N VAL A 229 0.24 10.00 -8.83
CA VAL A 229 -0.17 9.50 -7.53
C VAL A 229 -0.03 10.60 -6.46
N GLY A 230 -1.03 10.70 -5.57
CA GLY A 230 -1.00 11.67 -4.48
C GLY A 230 -0.02 11.30 -3.37
N PHE A 231 0.64 12.29 -2.77
CA PHE A 231 1.44 12.09 -1.57
C PHE A 231 0.56 11.92 -0.33
N ILE A 232 1.06 11.18 0.64
CA ILE A 232 0.50 11.07 1.99
C ILE A 232 1.63 11.26 3.00
N GLN A 233 1.28 11.78 4.18
CA GLN A 233 2.26 11.86 5.27
C GLN A 233 2.72 10.46 5.68
N LYS A 234 4.01 10.31 6.02
CA LYS A 234 4.61 9.04 6.43
C LYS A 234 4.39 7.92 5.40
N LEU A 235 4.58 8.22 4.10
CA LEU A 235 4.54 7.19 3.07
C LEU A 235 5.72 6.23 3.27
N PRO A 236 5.48 4.92 3.43
CA PRO A 236 6.55 3.93 3.59
C PRO A 236 7.53 3.94 2.41
N THR A 237 8.82 3.85 2.68
CA THR A 237 9.90 3.92 1.67
C THR A 237 9.76 2.82 0.61
N ASP A 238 9.34 1.63 1.01
CA ASP A 238 9.10 0.51 0.09
C ASP A 238 8.00 0.81 -0.93
N LEU A 239 7.00 1.62 -0.54
CA LEU A 239 5.94 2.08 -1.45
C LEU A 239 6.44 3.16 -2.40
N VAL A 240 7.35 4.04 -1.96
CA VAL A 240 7.96 5.05 -2.84
C VAL A 240 8.70 4.37 -3.98
N GLU A 241 9.45 3.28 -3.70
CA GLU A 241 10.11 2.50 -4.75
C GLU A 241 9.13 1.84 -5.71
N ALA A 242 8.01 1.32 -5.20
CA ALA A 242 6.96 0.74 -6.03
C ALA A 242 6.36 1.77 -7.01
N PHE A 243 6.26 3.04 -6.60
CA PHE A 243 5.70 4.13 -7.43
C PHE A 243 6.75 5.00 -8.12
N LYS A 244 8.02 4.65 -8.02
CA LYS A 244 9.10 5.39 -8.67
C LYS A 244 8.84 5.62 -10.17
N SER A 245 8.24 4.65 -10.85
CA SER A 245 7.88 4.78 -12.27
C SER A 245 6.83 5.87 -12.54
N THR A 246 5.91 6.09 -11.61
CA THR A 246 4.88 7.14 -11.69
C THR A 246 5.47 8.50 -11.31
N LEU A 247 6.39 8.52 -10.33
CA LEU A 247 7.11 9.71 -9.92
C LEU A 247 8.18 10.15 -10.95
N GLU A 248 8.73 9.21 -11.72
CA GLU A 248 9.66 9.49 -12.82
C GLU A 248 9.01 10.27 -14.00
N GLU A 249 7.68 10.41 -14.04
CA GLU A 249 7.02 11.32 -14.99
C GLU A 249 7.20 12.79 -14.59
N VAL A 250 7.70 13.08 -13.38
CA VAL A 250 7.90 14.42 -12.81
C VAL A 250 9.31 14.97 -13.09
N GLY A 251 10.27 14.13 -13.54
CA GLY A 251 11.67 14.50 -13.75
C GLY A 251 12.18 14.38 -15.17
#